data_24c10163ff87f947f22dcf4192ca2745
#
_entry.id   24c10163ff87f947f22dcf4192ca2745
#
_cell.length_a   1.000
_cell.length_b   1.000
_cell.length_c   1.000
_cell.angle_alpha   90.00
_cell.angle_beta   90.00
_cell.angle_gamma   90.00
#
_symmetry.space_group_name_H-M   'P 1'
#
loop_
_entity.id
_entity.type
_entity.pdbx_description
1 polymer ?
#
loop_
_entity_poly.entity_id
_entity_poly.type
_entity_poly.pdbx_seq_one_letter_code
_entity_poly.pdbx_strand_id
1 'polypeptide(L)'
;ETSYNLKNIICNKEGSMASGDSDPLILISAHYDNRMQNINQTNARAPGADDNASGVAAILELARILSKVNLKNNIQFVLFSGEEQGQWGSTVYAKHLQANDTRFNTVVNLDMIGYPPHGLNRVTIEYDLGNKITTNDIYSKNTAHFIENIASEYTNLETTLRTLGKTDLIPFEATGNIVIGLHDGGSELNPNYHNVSDTPSTLDIEYLASVTKLALATILNLDELDHTTSLFSAQNDRIMKEHPVYG
;
A
#
# COMPACT_ATOMS: atom_id res chain seq x y z
N GLU A 1 22.61 9.45 -23.84
CA GLU A 1 21.85 8.89 -22.72
C GLU A 1 21.58 10.00 -21.71
N THR A 2 20.31 10.21 -21.37
CA THR A 2 19.94 11.17 -20.34
C THR A 2 19.80 10.37 -19.03
N SER A 3 20.62 10.66 -18.03
CA SER A 3 20.51 10.06 -16.72
C SER A 3 19.64 10.94 -15.83
N TYR A 4 18.73 10.32 -15.08
CA TYR A 4 17.90 11.00 -14.09
C TYR A 4 18.30 10.54 -12.70
N ASN A 5 18.39 11.49 -11.76
CA ASN A 5 18.65 11.20 -10.36
C ASN A 5 17.31 11.19 -9.60
N LEU A 6 16.65 10.05 -9.60
CA LEU A 6 15.41 9.82 -8.85
C LEU A 6 15.74 9.44 -7.41
N LYS A 7 14.91 9.87 -6.47
CA LYS A 7 15.12 9.62 -5.03
C LYS A 7 13.82 9.11 -4.40
N ASN A 8 13.90 7.99 -3.70
CA ASN A 8 12.85 7.62 -2.77
C ASN A 8 13.00 8.42 -1.47
N ILE A 9 11.88 8.73 -0.85
CA ILE A 9 11.84 9.39 0.47
C ILE A 9 11.45 8.32 1.49
N ILE A 10 12.29 8.11 2.51
CA ILE A 10 12.13 7.03 3.47
C ILE A 10 12.13 7.63 4.88
N CYS A 11 11.12 7.26 5.67
CA CYS A 11 11.03 7.61 7.08
C CYS A 11 10.83 6.33 7.89
N ASN A 12 11.68 6.11 8.89
CA ASN A 12 11.63 4.96 9.78
C ASN A 12 11.02 5.35 11.11
N LYS A 13 10.16 4.48 11.64
CA LYS A 13 9.73 4.49 13.01
C LYS A 13 10.13 3.17 13.66
N GLU A 14 10.98 3.25 14.67
CA GLU A 14 11.41 2.09 15.44
C GLU A 14 10.28 1.58 16.33
N GLY A 15 10.11 0.26 16.37
CA GLY A 15 9.23 -0.45 17.27
C GLY A 15 9.92 -0.74 18.60
N SER A 16 9.13 -1.00 19.64
CA SER A 16 9.64 -1.26 21.01
C SER A 16 10.28 -2.64 21.17
N MET A 17 9.99 -3.58 20.26
CA MET A 17 10.53 -4.94 20.25
C MET A 17 11.66 -5.09 19.22
N ALA A 18 12.05 -4.01 18.57
CA ALA A 18 13.13 -4.01 17.60
C ALA A 18 14.46 -4.37 18.28
N SER A 19 15.10 -5.45 17.85
CA SER A 19 16.38 -5.93 18.38
C SER A 19 17.52 -5.79 17.35
N GLY A 20 17.26 -5.21 16.19
CA GLY A 20 18.23 -4.98 15.11
C GLY A 20 17.60 -4.72 13.76
N ASP A 21 18.42 -4.54 12.73
CA ASP A 21 18.00 -4.22 11.36
C ASP A 21 17.21 -5.36 10.66
N SER A 22 17.21 -6.57 11.25
CA SER A 22 16.51 -7.74 10.73
C SER A 22 15.12 -7.99 11.33
N ASP A 23 14.65 -7.06 12.17
CA ASP A 23 13.33 -7.20 12.78
C ASP A 23 12.21 -7.07 11.75
N PRO A 24 11.05 -7.72 11.98
CA PRO A 24 9.90 -7.63 11.11
C PRO A 24 9.54 -6.18 10.79
N LEU A 25 9.35 -5.89 9.53
CA LEU A 25 9.06 -4.56 9.01
C LEU A 25 7.66 -4.52 8.41
N ILE A 26 6.89 -3.52 8.81
CA ILE A 26 5.68 -3.12 8.10
C ILE A 26 6.07 -1.95 7.21
N LEU A 27 5.97 -2.13 5.89
CA LEU A 27 6.24 -1.09 4.92
C LEU A 27 4.93 -0.53 4.40
N ILE A 28 4.78 0.79 4.46
CA ILE A 28 3.65 1.47 3.84
C ILE A 28 4.17 2.48 2.82
N SER A 29 3.63 2.43 1.61
CA SER A 29 4.14 3.19 0.47
C SER A 29 3.07 3.89 -0.35
N ALA A 30 3.51 4.90 -1.07
CA ALA A 30 2.82 5.54 -2.19
C ALA A 30 3.89 6.06 -3.15
N HIS A 31 3.57 6.24 -4.43
CA HIS A 31 4.46 6.99 -5.31
C HIS A 31 4.16 8.50 -5.24
N TYR A 32 5.13 9.35 -5.57
CA TYR A 32 4.97 10.80 -5.51
C TYR A 32 5.20 11.50 -6.85
N ASP A 33 5.62 10.76 -7.87
CA ASP A 33 5.66 11.25 -9.24
C ASP A 33 4.27 11.18 -9.89
N ASN A 34 4.08 11.91 -10.96
CA ASN A 34 2.85 11.94 -11.73
C ASN A 34 3.16 12.20 -13.21
N ARG A 35 2.20 11.96 -14.09
CA ARG A 35 2.32 12.21 -15.52
C ARG A 35 0.99 12.53 -16.19
N MET A 36 1.06 12.94 -17.44
CA MET A 36 -0.07 13.01 -18.34
C MET A 36 -0.28 11.69 -19.07
N GLN A 37 -1.50 11.46 -19.55
CA GLN A 37 -1.85 10.30 -20.39
C GLN A 37 -0.88 10.16 -21.58
N ASN A 38 -0.55 11.24 -22.24
CA ASN A 38 0.48 11.26 -23.26
C ASN A 38 1.85 11.53 -22.61
N ILE A 39 2.63 10.49 -22.43
CA ILE A 39 3.97 10.52 -21.82
C ILE A 39 4.96 11.49 -22.50
N ASN A 40 4.71 11.85 -23.76
CA ASN A 40 5.54 12.82 -24.48
C ASN A 40 5.22 14.29 -24.11
N GLN A 41 4.16 14.54 -23.36
CA GLN A 41 3.79 15.88 -22.89
C GLN A 41 4.55 16.25 -21.61
N THR A 42 5.86 16.24 -21.66
CA THR A 42 6.73 16.46 -20.48
C THR A 42 6.64 17.87 -19.88
N ASN A 43 6.10 18.84 -20.61
CA ASN A 43 5.90 20.22 -20.16
C ASN A 43 4.44 20.53 -19.79
N ALA A 44 3.54 19.56 -19.91
CA ALA A 44 2.17 19.74 -19.52
C ALA A 44 2.01 19.69 -17.99
N ARG A 45 1.03 20.43 -17.49
CA ARG A 45 0.67 20.34 -16.07
C ARG A 45 0.00 19.00 -15.80
N ALA A 46 0.58 18.20 -14.92
CA ALA A 46 0.03 16.96 -14.39
C ALA A 46 -0.22 17.16 -12.88
N PRO A 47 -1.44 17.54 -12.45
CA PRO A 47 -1.66 17.84 -11.03
C PRO A 47 -1.52 16.63 -10.12
N GLY A 48 -2.04 15.45 -10.54
CA GLY A 48 -1.88 14.20 -9.83
C GLY A 48 -2.47 14.23 -8.41
N ALA A 49 -3.68 14.80 -8.27
CA ALA A 49 -4.27 14.95 -6.94
C ALA A 49 -4.72 13.61 -6.38
N ASP A 50 -5.36 12.78 -7.20
CA ASP A 50 -5.70 11.41 -6.85
C ASP A 50 -4.53 10.49 -7.13
N ASP A 51 -3.90 10.63 -8.28
CA ASP A 51 -2.77 9.83 -8.74
C ASP A 51 -1.43 10.63 -8.68
N ASN A 52 -0.65 10.62 -7.55
CA ASN A 52 -0.97 9.90 -6.32
C ASN A 52 -0.71 10.79 -5.09
N ALA A 53 -1.09 12.08 -5.15
CA ALA A 53 -0.98 12.95 -3.97
C ALA A 53 -1.95 12.50 -2.85
N SER A 54 -3.03 11.78 -3.18
CA SER A 54 -3.95 11.18 -2.21
C SER A 54 -3.22 10.17 -1.32
N GLY A 55 -2.50 9.23 -1.90
CA GLY A 55 -1.66 8.26 -1.17
C GLY A 55 -0.53 8.93 -0.38
N VAL A 56 0.13 9.92 -0.97
CA VAL A 56 1.18 10.70 -0.27
C VAL A 56 0.61 11.40 0.96
N ALA A 57 -0.55 12.05 0.84
CA ALA A 57 -1.19 12.75 1.96
C ALA A 57 -1.56 11.77 3.09
N ALA A 58 -2.09 10.61 2.73
CA ALA A 58 -2.40 9.55 3.70
C ALA A 58 -1.14 9.07 4.44
N ILE A 59 -0.02 8.83 3.74
CA ILE A 59 1.25 8.42 4.36
C ILE A 59 1.77 9.48 5.34
N LEU A 60 1.71 10.76 4.96
CA LEU A 60 2.13 11.84 5.84
C LEU A 60 1.27 11.91 7.12
N GLU A 61 -0.03 11.72 7.00
CA GLU A 61 -0.95 11.71 8.14
C GLU A 61 -0.73 10.46 9.03
N LEU A 62 -0.54 9.29 8.43
CA LEU A 62 -0.20 8.06 9.13
C LEU A 62 1.11 8.23 9.93
N ALA A 63 2.15 8.77 9.31
CA ALA A 63 3.42 9.04 9.98
C ALA A 63 3.24 10.03 11.15
N ARG A 64 2.43 11.08 10.98
CA ARG A 64 2.13 12.06 12.02
C ARG A 64 1.40 11.41 13.21
N ILE A 65 0.40 10.57 12.96
CA ILE A 65 -0.37 9.87 14.00
C ILE A 65 0.54 8.87 14.72
N LEU A 66 1.17 7.98 13.95
CA LEU A 66 1.95 6.88 14.49
C LEU A 66 3.24 7.33 15.17
N SER A 67 3.73 8.55 14.89
CA SER A 67 4.87 9.11 15.64
C SER A 67 4.64 9.19 17.16
N LYS A 68 3.38 9.20 17.59
CA LYS A 68 2.95 9.31 19.00
C LYS A 68 2.50 7.98 19.59
N VAL A 69 2.51 6.90 18.81
CA VAL A 69 2.05 5.57 19.21
C VAL A 69 3.25 4.68 19.49
N ASN A 70 3.22 3.95 20.59
CA ASN A 70 4.22 2.90 20.86
C ASN A 70 3.81 1.67 20.06
N LEU A 71 4.64 1.29 19.09
CA LEU A 71 4.45 0.12 18.23
C LEU A 71 5.45 -0.96 18.64
N LYS A 72 5.13 -2.21 18.36
CA LYS A 72 6.00 -3.37 18.60
C LYS A 72 7.02 -3.49 17.47
N ASN A 73 6.53 -3.38 16.23
CA ASN A 73 7.30 -3.58 15.01
C ASN A 73 7.90 -2.27 14.48
N ASN A 74 8.97 -2.42 13.72
CA ASN A 74 9.48 -1.34 12.90
C ASN A 74 8.50 -1.03 11.77
N ILE A 75 8.22 0.26 11.57
CA ILE A 75 7.41 0.73 10.43
C ILE A 75 8.26 1.63 9.54
N GLN A 76 8.13 1.39 8.25
CA GLN A 76 8.78 2.21 7.25
C GLN A 76 7.74 2.86 6.34
N PHE A 77 7.78 4.18 6.25
CA PHE A 77 7.00 5.00 5.31
C PHE A 77 7.88 5.32 4.12
N VAL A 78 7.42 4.97 2.92
CA VAL A 78 8.22 5.16 1.71
C VAL A 78 7.39 5.87 0.64
N LEU A 79 7.96 6.97 0.11
CA LEU A 79 7.43 7.60 -1.08
C LEU A 79 8.34 7.25 -2.26
N PHE A 80 7.81 6.50 -3.22
CA PHE A 80 8.55 6.04 -4.38
C PHE A 80 8.58 7.10 -5.49
N SER A 81 9.68 7.12 -6.24
CA SER A 81 9.85 7.94 -7.42
C SER A 81 9.91 7.05 -8.66
N GLY A 82 9.30 7.51 -9.76
CA GLY A 82 9.38 6.81 -11.03
C GLY A 82 8.48 5.57 -11.11
N GLU A 83 7.36 5.55 -10.38
CA GLU A 83 6.30 4.57 -10.57
C GLU A 83 5.78 4.64 -12.00
N GLU A 84 5.43 5.82 -12.45
CA GLU A 84 4.85 6.15 -13.74
C GLU A 84 5.77 5.85 -14.94
N GLN A 85 7.05 5.65 -14.69
CA GLN A 85 8.04 5.27 -15.69
C GLN A 85 8.38 3.77 -15.64
N GLY A 86 7.68 2.99 -14.80
CA GLY A 86 7.82 1.54 -14.69
C GLY A 86 8.41 1.08 -13.36
N GLN A 87 7.90 1.60 -12.25
CA GLN A 87 8.21 1.19 -10.88
C GLN A 87 9.72 1.24 -10.55
N TRP A 88 10.43 2.28 -11.01
CA TRP A 88 11.88 2.35 -10.87
C TRP A 88 12.32 2.44 -9.41
N GLY A 89 11.68 3.31 -8.63
CA GLY A 89 12.02 3.53 -7.24
C GLY A 89 11.77 2.30 -6.37
N SER A 90 10.61 1.69 -6.48
CA SER A 90 10.24 0.47 -5.77
C SER A 90 11.09 -0.72 -6.18
N THR A 91 11.43 -0.84 -7.49
CA THR A 91 12.31 -1.90 -8.00
C THR A 91 13.69 -1.85 -7.38
N VAL A 92 14.30 -0.66 -7.34
CA VAL A 92 15.64 -0.50 -6.74
C VAL A 92 15.57 -0.75 -5.23
N TYR A 93 14.50 -0.29 -4.59
CA TYR A 93 14.35 -0.40 -3.15
C TYR A 93 14.09 -1.86 -2.71
N ALA A 94 13.19 -2.58 -3.37
CA ALA A 94 12.93 -3.99 -3.09
C ALA A 94 14.21 -4.85 -3.20
N LYS A 95 15.02 -4.60 -4.26
CA LYS A 95 16.32 -5.27 -4.42
C LYS A 95 17.32 -4.91 -3.33
N HIS A 96 17.36 -3.64 -2.90
CA HIS A 96 18.24 -3.20 -1.82
C HIS A 96 17.90 -3.91 -0.51
N LEU A 97 16.62 -3.97 -0.17
CA LEU A 97 16.15 -4.64 1.04
C LEU A 97 16.43 -6.15 0.99
N GLN A 98 16.16 -6.81 -0.13
CA GLN A 98 16.48 -8.21 -0.33
C GLN A 98 17.99 -8.49 -0.17
N ALA A 99 18.84 -7.62 -0.71
CA ALA A 99 20.30 -7.76 -0.60
C ALA A 99 20.82 -7.59 0.84
N ASN A 100 20.06 -6.91 1.70
CA ASN A 100 20.37 -6.73 3.13
C ASN A 100 19.63 -7.72 4.04
N ASP A 101 18.98 -8.74 3.47
CA ASP A 101 18.18 -9.73 4.20
C ASP A 101 17.13 -9.10 5.13
N THR A 102 16.59 -7.96 4.71
CA THR A 102 15.55 -7.26 5.48
C THR A 102 14.23 -8.01 5.33
N ARG A 103 13.61 -8.35 6.45
CA ARG A 103 12.35 -9.09 6.50
C ARG A 103 11.17 -8.15 6.58
N PHE A 104 10.07 -8.57 5.97
CA PHE A 104 8.78 -7.87 6.02
C PHE A 104 7.69 -8.78 6.58
N ASN A 105 6.80 -8.18 7.33
CA ASN A 105 5.50 -8.80 7.60
C ASN A 105 4.57 -8.57 6.42
N THR A 106 4.47 -7.31 5.97
CA THR A 106 3.58 -6.95 4.87
C THR A 106 4.03 -5.61 4.26
N VAL A 107 3.91 -5.51 2.95
CA VAL A 107 4.04 -4.26 2.19
C VAL A 107 2.64 -3.78 1.82
N VAL A 108 2.27 -2.59 2.26
CA VAL A 108 0.98 -1.95 1.97
C VAL A 108 1.23 -0.76 1.07
N ASN A 109 0.60 -0.70 -0.10
CA ASN A 109 0.69 0.42 -1.03
C ASN A 109 -0.64 1.17 -1.10
N LEU A 110 -0.57 2.50 -1.06
CA LEU A 110 -1.71 3.39 -1.22
C LEU A 110 -1.57 4.11 -2.56
N ASP A 111 -2.52 3.87 -3.46
CA ASP A 111 -2.44 4.40 -4.80
C ASP A 111 -3.83 4.74 -5.32
N MET A 112 -4.07 6.04 -5.61
CA MET A 112 -5.39 6.53 -5.99
C MET A 112 -6.46 6.15 -4.94
N ILE A 113 -6.51 6.88 -3.85
CA ILE A 113 -7.44 6.61 -2.73
C ILE A 113 -8.36 7.78 -2.40
N GLY A 114 -8.52 8.72 -3.33
CA GLY A 114 -9.26 9.96 -3.11
C GLY A 114 -10.51 10.14 -3.97
N TYR A 115 -10.75 9.28 -4.97
CA TYR A 115 -11.89 9.40 -5.89
C TYR A 115 -12.81 8.18 -5.77
N PRO A 116 -13.90 8.23 -4.95
CA PRO A 116 -14.76 7.08 -4.73
C PRO A 116 -15.43 6.61 -6.03
N PRO A 117 -15.41 5.31 -6.36
CA PRO A 117 -15.96 4.80 -7.60
C PRO A 117 -17.46 5.05 -7.68
N HIS A 118 -17.89 5.82 -8.68
CA HIS A 118 -19.31 6.18 -8.89
C HIS A 118 -20.02 6.80 -7.66
N GLY A 119 -19.26 7.47 -6.77
CA GLY A 119 -19.79 8.01 -5.52
C GLY A 119 -20.11 6.93 -4.48
N LEU A 120 -19.63 5.70 -4.65
CA LEU A 120 -19.78 4.63 -3.69
C LEU A 120 -18.64 4.67 -2.65
N ASN A 121 -18.98 4.44 -1.40
CA ASN A 121 -18.00 4.35 -0.33
C ASN A 121 -17.29 2.99 -0.34
N ARG A 122 -16.54 2.70 -1.42
CA ARG A 122 -15.92 1.40 -1.68
C ARG A 122 -14.43 1.54 -1.93
N VAL A 123 -13.65 0.64 -1.32
CA VAL A 123 -12.21 0.51 -1.54
C VAL A 123 -11.91 -0.85 -2.16
N THR A 124 -10.97 -0.89 -3.09
CA THR A 124 -10.44 -2.12 -3.65
C THR A 124 -9.17 -2.50 -2.87
N ILE A 125 -9.12 -3.76 -2.44
CA ILE A 125 -7.97 -4.37 -1.80
C ILE A 125 -7.30 -5.27 -2.84
N GLU A 126 -6.12 -4.90 -3.30
CA GLU A 126 -5.32 -5.71 -4.20
C GLU A 126 -4.44 -6.68 -3.44
N TYR A 127 -4.31 -7.90 -3.95
CA TYR A 127 -3.44 -8.94 -3.40
C TYR A 127 -2.74 -9.71 -4.51
N ASP A 128 -1.63 -10.33 -4.17
CA ASP A 128 -0.88 -11.15 -5.12
C ASP A 128 -1.55 -12.49 -5.38
N LEU A 129 -1.60 -12.88 -6.66
CA LEU A 129 -2.04 -14.20 -7.10
C LEU A 129 -1.44 -14.52 -8.48
N GLY A 130 -0.51 -15.49 -8.49
CA GLY A 130 0.01 -16.05 -9.74
C GLY A 130 0.99 -15.17 -10.50
N ASN A 131 1.64 -14.19 -9.84
CA ASN A 131 2.67 -13.36 -10.45
C ASN A 131 4.02 -14.11 -10.55
N LYS A 132 5.12 -13.60 -10.01
CA LYS A 132 6.44 -14.24 -10.13
C LYS A 132 6.69 -15.28 -9.07
N ILE A 133 6.24 -15.04 -7.85
CA ILE A 133 6.44 -15.90 -6.69
C ILE A 133 5.08 -16.40 -6.22
N THR A 134 4.78 -17.68 -6.46
CA THR A 134 3.47 -18.26 -6.09
C THR A 134 3.42 -18.75 -4.64
N THR A 135 4.54 -18.80 -3.94
CA THR A 135 4.57 -19.26 -2.53
C THR A 135 4.02 -18.25 -1.55
N ASN A 136 3.90 -16.96 -1.94
CA ASN A 136 3.30 -15.89 -1.15
C ASN A 136 1.83 -15.60 -1.49
N ASP A 137 1.29 -16.18 -2.55
CA ASP A 137 -0.10 -15.96 -3.03
C ASP A 137 -1.13 -16.15 -1.91
N ILE A 138 -1.06 -17.29 -1.23
CA ILE A 138 -2.03 -17.63 -0.18
C ILE A 138 -1.95 -16.64 0.99
N TYR A 139 -0.76 -16.16 1.32
CA TYR A 139 -0.56 -15.22 2.41
C TYR A 139 -1.04 -13.82 2.04
N SER A 140 -0.78 -13.34 0.82
CA SER A 140 -1.32 -12.08 0.31
C SER A 140 -2.84 -12.11 0.29
N LYS A 141 -3.44 -13.21 -0.20
CA LYS A 141 -4.89 -13.38 -0.21
C LYS A 141 -5.49 -13.41 1.21
N ASN A 142 -4.90 -14.14 2.14
CA ASN A 142 -5.35 -14.19 3.52
C ASN A 142 -5.24 -12.82 4.21
N THR A 143 -4.17 -12.08 3.93
CA THR A 143 -4.01 -10.70 4.43
C THR A 143 -5.08 -9.78 3.85
N ALA A 144 -5.44 -9.93 2.57
CA ALA A 144 -6.52 -9.16 1.98
C ALA A 144 -7.86 -9.42 2.69
N HIS A 145 -8.22 -10.69 2.95
CA HIS A 145 -9.41 -11.03 3.75
C HIS A 145 -9.35 -10.51 5.19
N PHE A 146 -8.17 -10.51 5.79
CA PHE A 146 -7.98 -9.91 7.11
C PHE A 146 -8.29 -8.41 7.09
N ILE A 147 -7.86 -7.69 6.03
CA ILE A 147 -8.15 -6.26 5.86
C ILE A 147 -9.64 -6.01 5.55
N GLU A 148 -10.35 -6.90 4.87
CA GLU A 148 -11.82 -6.80 4.72
C GLU A 148 -12.52 -6.81 6.09
N ASN A 149 -12.08 -7.69 7.00
CA ASN A 149 -12.62 -7.72 8.37
C ASN A 149 -12.32 -6.42 9.12
N ILE A 150 -11.09 -5.89 9.02
CA ILE A 150 -10.71 -4.60 9.59
C ILE A 150 -11.57 -3.47 9.00
N ALA A 151 -11.82 -3.47 7.69
CA ALA A 151 -12.67 -2.47 7.04
C ALA A 151 -14.08 -2.47 7.63
N SER A 152 -14.67 -3.66 7.81
CA SER A 152 -16.02 -3.82 8.37
C SER A 152 -16.13 -3.41 9.84
N GLU A 153 -15.05 -3.56 10.63
CA GLU A 153 -15.01 -3.23 12.03
C GLU A 153 -14.75 -1.75 12.29
N TYR A 154 -13.83 -1.15 11.55
CA TYR A 154 -13.33 0.20 11.83
C TYR A 154 -13.84 1.28 10.89
N THR A 155 -14.47 0.91 9.77
CA THR A 155 -14.92 1.87 8.75
C THR A 155 -16.34 1.56 8.27
N ASN A 156 -16.87 2.43 7.40
CA ASN A 156 -18.11 2.17 6.66
C ASN A 156 -17.80 1.88 5.17
N LEU A 157 -16.57 1.49 4.86
CA LEU A 157 -16.17 1.17 3.50
C LEU A 157 -16.68 -0.21 3.09
N GLU A 158 -17.29 -0.30 1.92
CA GLU A 158 -17.44 -1.56 1.22
C GLU A 158 -16.08 -1.98 0.66
N THR A 159 -15.80 -3.27 0.60
CA THR A 159 -14.55 -3.79 0.06
C THR A 159 -14.77 -4.60 -1.22
N THR A 160 -13.80 -4.56 -2.10
CA THR A 160 -13.72 -5.45 -3.26
C THR A 160 -12.30 -6.02 -3.34
N LEU A 161 -12.19 -7.33 -3.52
CA LEU A 161 -10.89 -7.97 -3.73
C LEU A 161 -10.54 -8.02 -5.21
N ARG A 162 -9.28 -7.73 -5.52
CA ARG A 162 -8.74 -7.79 -6.88
C ARG A 162 -7.31 -8.32 -6.84
N THR A 163 -6.89 -9.00 -7.90
CA THR A 163 -5.48 -9.36 -8.07
C THR A 163 -4.66 -8.16 -8.54
N LEU A 164 -3.38 -8.13 -8.18
CA LEU A 164 -2.47 -7.03 -8.48
C LEU A 164 -2.48 -6.61 -9.94
N GLY A 165 -2.58 -5.30 -10.15
CA GLY A 165 -2.27 -4.64 -11.41
C GLY A 165 -0.78 -4.30 -11.54
N LYS A 166 -0.46 -3.32 -12.40
CA LYS A 166 0.87 -2.72 -12.48
C LYS A 166 0.97 -1.65 -11.39
N THR A 167 1.80 -1.89 -10.40
CA THR A 167 1.92 -1.07 -9.19
C THR A 167 3.29 -1.26 -8.56
N ASP A 168 3.67 -0.39 -7.64
CA ASP A 168 4.90 -0.48 -6.84
C ASP A 168 5.02 -1.76 -6.00
N LEU A 169 3.96 -2.56 -5.90
CA LEU A 169 3.98 -3.85 -5.20
C LEU A 169 4.66 -4.98 -5.99
N ILE A 170 4.69 -4.90 -7.32
CA ILE A 170 5.26 -5.95 -8.19
C ILE A 170 6.73 -6.26 -7.87
N PRO A 171 7.61 -5.28 -7.62
CA PRO A 171 8.99 -5.59 -7.23
C PRO A 171 9.10 -6.31 -5.88
N PHE A 172 8.19 -6.04 -4.94
CA PHE A 172 8.18 -6.68 -3.62
C PHE A 172 7.61 -8.09 -3.68
N GLU A 173 6.53 -8.31 -4.43
CA GLU A 173 6.03 -9.64 -4.74
C GLU A 173 7.14 -10.50 -5.35
N ALA A 174 7.86 -9.97 -6.33
CA ALA A 174 8.95 -10.66 -7.01
C ALA A 174 10.14 -11.04 -6.10
N THR A 175 10.21 -10.50 -4.90
CA THR A 175 11.16 -10.86 -3.84
C THR A 175 10.55 -11.71 -2.73
N GLY A 176 9.29 -12.18 -2.91
CA GLY A 176 8.61 -13.13 -2.03
C GLY A 176 7.91 -12.50 -0.83
N ASN A 177 7.67 -11.19 -0.86
CA ASN A 177 6.98 -10.51 0.24
C ASN A 177 5.46 -10.61 0.11
N ILE A 178 4.74 -10.52 1.23
CA ILE A 178 3.30 -10.32 1.24
C ILE A 178 3.04 -8.87 0.82
N VAL A 179 2.15 -8.68 -0.14
CA VAL A 179 1.85 -7.38 -0.70
C VAL A 179 0.35 -7.12 -0.75
N ILE A 180 -0.04 -5.91 -0.38
CA ILE A 180 -1.43 -5.45 -0.37
C ILE A 180 -1.48 -4.03 -0.94
N GLY A 181 -2.40 -3.80 -1.88
CA GLY A 181 -2.75 -2.48 -2.38
C GLY A 181 -4.10 -2.01 -1.85
N LEU A 182 -4.23 -0.74 -1.58
CA LEU A 182 -5.52 -0.08 -1.36
C LEU A 182 -5.71 0.99 -2.43
N HIS A 183 -6.81 0.90 -3.19
CA HIS A 183 -7.15 1.89 -4.20
C HIS A 183 -8.66 2.05 -4.38
N ASP A 184 -9.07 3.12 -5.02
CA ASP A 184 -10.48 3.48 -5.25
C ASP A 184 -11.14 2.77 -6.44
N GLY A 185 -10.40 2.01 -7.19
CA GLY A 185 -10.83 1.37 -8.44
C GLY A 185 -9.95 1.76 -9.63
N GLY A 186 -9.11 2.78 -9.43
CA GLY A 186 -8.06 3.19 -10.35
C GLY A 186 -8.57 3.78 -11.66
N SER A 187 -7.74 3.71 -12.68
CA SER A 187 -7.93 4.35 -14.00
C SER A 187 -9.24 4.01 -14.72
N GLU A 188 -9.85 2.88 -14.40
CA GLU A 188 -11.11 2.45 -15.05
C GLU A 188 -12.31 3.25 -14.55
N LEU A 189 -12.22 3.83 -13.35
CA LEU A 189 -13.34 4.47 -12.65
C LEU A 189 -13.14 5.97 -12.44
N ASN A 190 -11.89 6.47 -12.49
CA ASN A 190 -11.58 7.88 -12.36
C ASN A 190 -11.35 8.54 -13.73
N PRO A 191 -12.30 9.37 -14.24
CA PRO A 191 -12.15 10.04 -15.54
C PRO A 191 -11.04 11.11 -15.56
N ASN A 192 -10.51 11.47 -14.40
CA ASN A 192 -9.45 12.47 -14.25
C ASN A 192 -8.04 11.85 -14.34
N TYR A 193 -7.95 10.52 -14.32
CA TYR A 193 -6.67 9.78 -14.35
C TYR A 193 -5.75 10.27 -15.46
N HIS A 194 -4.52 10.63 -15.08
CA HIS A 194 -3.48 11.18 -15.97
C HIS A 194 -3.94 12.42 -16.79
N ASN A 195 -4.79 13.25 -16.22
CA ASN A 195 -5.37 14.41 -16.88
C ASN A 195 -5.13 15.69 -16.07
N VAL A 196 -5.15 16.83 -16.73
CA VAL A 196 -5.10 18.16 -16.08
C VAL A 196 -6.26 18.42 -15.11
N SER A 197 -7.32 17.63 -15.22
CA SER A 197 -8.47 17.68 -14.31
C SER A 197 -8.29 16.91 -13.02
N ASP A 198 -7.21 16.12 -12.87
CA ASP A 198 -6.91 15.44 -11.61
C ASP A 198 -6.39 16.45 -10.57
N THR A 199 -7.31 17.18 -9.97
CA THR A 199 -7.06 18.30 -9.07
C THR A 199 -7.67 18.05 -7.71
N PRO A 200 -7.22 18.73 -6.63
CA PRO A 200 -7.79 18.55 -5.28
C PRO A 200 -9.31 18.77 -5.20
N SER A 201 -9.89 19.52 -6.14
CA SER A 201 -11.34 19.76 -6.18
C SER A 201 -12.17 18.56 -6.68
N THR A 202 -11.53 17.55 -7.24
CA THR A 202 -12.19 16.30 -7.67
C THR A 202 -12.17 15.22 -6.60
N LEU A 203 -11.39 15.41 -5.52
CA LEU A 203 -11.29 14.45 -4.44
C LEU A 203 -12.48 14.52 -3.49
N ASP A 204 -12.89 13.36 -2.99
CA ASP A 204 -13.76 13.21 -1.83
C ASP A 204 -12.90 13.06 -0.56
N ILE A 205 -12.83 14.11 0.24
CA ILE A 205 -11.96 14.16 1.42
C ILE A 205 -12.46 13.21 2.53
N GLU A 206 -13.76 12.98 2.64
CA GLU A 206 -14.31 12.05 3.63
C GLU A 206 -13.99 10.60 3.25
N TYR A 207 -14.08 10.29 1.97
CA TYR A 207 -13.65 9.00 1.43
C TYR A 207 -12.14 8.78 1.64
N LEU A 208 -11.29 9.75 1.26
CA LEU A 208 -9.85 9.71 1.47
C LEU A 208 -9.50 9.48 2.96
N ALA A 209 -10.18 10.20 3.86
CA ALA A 209 -10.00 10.01 5.30
C ALA A 209 -10.43 8.60 5.76
N SER A 210 -11.49 8.04 5.17
CA SER A 210 -11.97 6.70 5.50
C SER A 210 -10.99 5.61 5.04
N VAL A 211 -10.41 5.74 3.84
CA VAL A 211 -9.35 4.81 3.37
C VAL A 211 -8.06 4.98 4.20
N THR A 212 -7.69 6.20 4.54
CA THR A 212 -6.55 6.47 5.45
C THR A 212 -6.78 5.84 6.83
N LYS A 213 -8.02 5.89 7.35
CA LYS A 213 -8.39 5.22 8.61
C LYS A 213 -8.27 3.70 8.49
N LEU A 214 -8.69 3.12 7.37
CA LEU A 214 -8.50 1.69 7.10
C LEU A 214 -7.02 1.32 7.11
N ALA A 215 -6.17 2.10 6.42
CA ALA A 215 -4.73 1.88 6.42
C ALA A 215 -4.13 1.98 7.84
N LEU A 216 -4.56 2.95 8.65
CA LEU A 216 -4.15 3.06 10.05
C LEU A 216 -4.55 1.84 10.86
N ALA A 217 -5.81 1.41 10.76
CA ALA A 217 -6.31 0.24 11.46
C ALA A 217 -5.57 -1.03 11.01
N THR A 218 -5.27 -1.16 9.72
CA THR A 218 -4.47 -2.26 9.17
C THR A 218 -3.08 -2.30 9.81
N ILE A 219 -2.36 -1.17 9.87
CA ILE A 219 -1.02 -1.10 10.48
C ILE A 219 -1.08 -1.51 11.95
N LEU A 220 -2.04 -0.97 12.71
CA LEU A 220 -2.18 -1.26 14.14
C LEU A 220 -2.51 -2.74 14.41
N ASN A 221 -3.36 -3.35 13.58
CA ASN A 221 -3.68 -4.76 13.70
C ASN A 221 -2.50 -5.66 13.28
N LEU A 222 -1.75 -5.29 12.23
CA LEU A 222 -0.53 -6.00 11.85
C LEU A 222 0.55 -5.90 12.94
N ASP A 223 0.65 -4.76 13.63
CA ASP A 223 1.59 -4.55 14.73
C ASP A 223 1.28 -5.42 15.95
N GLU A 224 0.01 -5.73 16.18
CA GLU A 224 -0.42 -6.60 17.29
C GLU A 224 -0.24 -8.09 17.02
N LEU A 225 -0.07 -8.51 15.75
CA LEU A 225 0.19 -9.91 15.42
C LEU A 225 1.53 -10.36 16.04
N ASP A 226 1.48 -11.45 16.79
CA ASP A 226 2.68 -12.01 17.41
C ASP A 226 3.65 -12.52 16.32
N HIS A 227 4.94 -12.24 16.47
CA HIS A 227 6.00 -12.71 15.58
C HIS A 227 6.06 -14.23 15.46
N THR A 228 5.59 -14.96 16.49
CA THR A 228 5.46 -16.42 16.49
C THR A 228 4.22 -16.91 15.75
N THR A 229 3.24 -16.05 15.58
CA THR A 229 1.99 -16.26 14.81
C THR A 229 2.04 -15.44 13.53
N SER A 230 3.12 -15.55 12.76
CA SER A 230 3.17 -14.89 11.46
C SER A 230 1.98 -15.32 10.63
N LEU A 231 1.43 -14.41 9.82
CA LEU A 231 0.46 -14.77 8.76
C LEU A 231 0.98 -15.91 7.86
N PHE A 232 2.20 -16.35 8.07
CA PHE A 232 2.97 -17.41 7.44
C PHE A 232 2.96 -18.76 8.17
N SER A 233 2.36 -18.91 9.36
CA SER A 233 2.36 -20.20 10.05
C SER A 233 1.04 -20.95 9.85
N ALA A 234 1.10 -22.28 9.87
CA ALA A 234 -0.10 -23.13 9.86
C ALA A 234 -1.07 -22.85 11.03
N GLN A 235 -0.66 -22.05 12.02
CA GLN A 235 -1.50 -21.58 13.12
C GLN A 235 -2.46 -20.46 12.67
N ASN A 236 -2.17 -19.74 11.59
CA ASN A 236 -3.12 -18.79 11.03
C ASN A 236 -4.34 -19.46 10.38
N ASP A 237 -4.20 -20.69 9.90
CA ASP A 237 -5.35 -21.52 9.57
C ASP A 237 -6.34 -21.65 10.75
N ARG A 238 -5.86 -21.49 11.99
CA ARG A 238 -6.67 -21.56 13.19
C ARG A 238 -7.37 -20.24 13.48
N ILE A 239 -6.69 -19.11 13.35
CA ILE A 239 -7.28 -17.77 13.52
C ILE A 239 -8.35 -17.53 12.44
N MET A 240 -8.06 -17.91 11.18
CA MET A 240 -9.02 -17.81 10.07
C MET A 240 -10.18 -18.79 10.20
N LYS A 241 -10.01 -19.92 10.92
CA LYS A 241 -11.11 -20.88 11.25
C LYS A 241 -11.92 -20.46 12.45
N GLU A 242 -11.33 -19.75 13.42
CA GLU A 242 -12.01 -19.22 14.60
C GLU A 242 -12.82 -17.95 14.27
N HIS A 243 -12.46 -17.27 13.17
CA HIS A 243 -13.23 -16.15 12.58
C HIS A 243 -13.56 -16.49 11.12
N PRO A 244 -14.51 -17.43 10.87
CA PRO A 244 -14.86 -17.77 9.51
C PRO A 244 -15.43 -16.54 8.80
N VAL A 245 -14.79 -16.16 7.71
CA VAL A 245 -15.36 -15.24 6.74
C VAL A 245 -16.54 -16.00 6.14
N TYR A 246 -17.75 -15.63 6.50
CA TYR A 246 -18.96 -16.21 5.90
C TYR A 246 -18.93 -15.92 4.40
N GLY A 247 -18.90 -17.00 3.61
CA GLY A 247 -18.99 -16.99 2.15
C GLY A 247 -20.37 -16.58 1.65
#